data_857ef4cdb389ccbf5338c7e725310cfb
#
_entry.id   857ef4cdb389ccbf5338c7e725310cfb
#
_cell.length_a   1.000
_cell.length_b   1.000
_cell.length_c   1.000
_cell.angle_alpha   90.00
_cell.angle_beta   90.00
_cell.angle_gamma   90.00
#
_symmetry.space_group_name_H-M   'P 1'
#
loop_
_entity.id
_entity.type
_entity.pdbx_description
1 polymer ?
#
loop_
_entity_poly.entity_id
_entity_poly.type
_entity_poly.pdbx_seq_one_letter_code
_entity_poly.pdbx_strand_id
1 'polypeptide(L)'
;MEYQALSESAQMKANAKKRSIYINKVDSGMPRWLIELGFVLFVAQAVCTENSINNWIESHGMEIPRTIVFLIGDFILYYGMMVGMKPLRRPFTTLWWILIVLDMAGNITFIASDSIINLVLAIANPLAFLPLGFAIAFFYRGWLQWVGILMVGYMVTMIILPIMLYPFLPVLLVDIIAIAGQIAFGWSMRRVLV
;
A
#
# COMPACT_ATOMS: atom_id res chain seq x y z
N MET A 1 24.24 4.64 -40.63
CA MET A 1 24.27 4.26 -39.20
C MET A 1 23.16 4.91 -38.38
N GLU A 2 22.82 6.18 -38.57
CA GLU A 2 21.75 6.89 -37.81
C GLU A 2 20.33 6.35 -38.02
N TYR A 3 19.99 5.92 -39.24
CA TYR A 3 18.68 5.33 -39.55
C TYR A 3 18.42 3.96 -38.89
N GLN A 4 19.47 3.17 -38.64
CA GLN A 4 19.33 1.89 -37.93
C GLN A 4 19.10 2.10 -36.43
N ALA A 5 19.79 3.06 -35.79
CA ALA A 5 19.61 3.38 -34.39
C ALA A 5 18.21 3.95 -34.10
N LEU A 6 17.63 4.75 -35.02
CA LEU A 6 16.25 5.26 -34.91
C LEU A 6 15.22 4.14 -35.06
N SER A 7 15.46 3.14 -35.95
CA SER A 7 14.56 2.00 -36.13
C SER A 7 14.57 1.07 -34.89
N GLU A 8 15.73 0.83 -34.30
CA GLU A 8 15.86 0.04 -33.07
C GLU A 8 15.23 0.71 -31.87
N SER A 9 15.39 2.04 -31.72
CA SER A 9 14.75 2.79 -30.65
C SER A 9 13.22 2.82 -30.77
N ALA A 10 12.71 2.93 -32.00
CA ALA A 10 11.27 2.86 -32.29
C ALA A 10 10.71 1.46 -32.05
N GLN A 11 11.46 0.40 -32.43
CA GLN A 11 11.08 -0.99 -32.14
C GLN A 11 11.15 -1.30 -30.63
N MET A 12 12.14 -0.78 -29.89
CA MET A 12 12.19 -0.91 -28.44
C MET A 12 11.02 -0.19 -27.75
N LYS A 13 10.65 1.01 -28.22
CA LYS A 13 9.46 1.72 -27.71
C LYS A 13 8.16 0.99 -28.06
N ALA A 14 8.04 0.44 -29.25
CA ALA A 14 6.87 -0.35 -29.66
C ALA A 14 6.77 -1.67 -28.86
N ASN A 15 7.88 -2.33 -28.59
CA ASN A 15 7.95 -3.55 -27.79
C ASN A 15 7.71 -3.26 -26.29
N ALA A 16 8.16 -2.12 -25.77
CA ALA A 16 7.85 -1.68 -24.41
C ALA A 16 6.36 -1.36 -24.27
N LYS A 17 5.74 -0.73 -25.29
CA LYS A 17 4.29 -0.45 -25.32
C LYS A 17 3.45 -1.74 -25.41
N LYS A 18 3.96 -2.80 -26.05
CA LYS A 18 3.31 -4.12 -26.13
C LYS A 18 3.37 -4.91 -24.81
N ARG A 19 4.24 -4.54 -23.85
CA ARG A 19 4.43 -5.28 -22.60
C ARG A 19 3.54 -4.77 -21.44
N SER A 20 2.91 -3.62 -21.55
CA SER A 20 2.04 -3.11 -20.51
C SER A 20 0.61 -3.62 -20.68
N ILE A 21 0.12 -4.36 -19.70
CA ILE A 21 -1.24 -4.89 -19.68
C ILE A 21 -2.17 -3.83 -19.08
N TYR A 22 -3.24 -3.49 -19.82
CA TYR A 22 -4.21 -2.51 -19.36
C TYR A 22 -5.29 -3.19 -18.50
N ILE A 23 -5.36 -2.84 -17.22
CA ILE A 23 -6.29 -3.44 -16.26
C ILE A 23 -6.95 -2.35 -15.41
N ASN A 24 -8.27 -2.33 -15.45
CA ASN A 24 -9.08 -1.41 -14.64
C ASN A 24 -9.71 -2.09 -13.42
N LYS A 25 -9.92 -3.39 -13.50
CA LYS A 25 -10.58 -4.19 -12.47
C LYS A 25 -9.91 -5.54 -12.32
N VAL A 26 -9.85 -6.01 -11.08
CA VAL A 26 -9.42 -7.37 -10.75
C VAL A 26 -10.51 -8.02 -9.92
N ASP A 27 -10.83 -9.27 -10.25
CA ASP A 27 -11.86 -10.04 -9.55
C ASP A 27 -11.25 -10.70 -8.32
N SER A 28 -11.65 -10.22 -7.16
CA SER A 28 -11.22 -10.77 -5.86
C SER A 28 -12.06 -11.96 -5.41
N GLY A 29 -13.19 -12.22 -6.06
CA GLY A 29 -14.20 -13.19 -5.59
C GLY A 29 -14.88 -12.79 -4.27
N MET A 30 -14.60 -11.60 -3.75
CA MET A 30 -15.19 -11.10 -2.51
C MET A 30 -16.48 -10.32 -2.79
N PRO A 31 -17.50 -10.43 -1.91
CA PRO A 31 -18.71 -9.63 -2.04
C PRO A 31 -18.36 -8.13 -1.85
N ARG A 32 -19.04 -7.27 -2.60
CA ARG A 32 -18.75 -5.82 -2.62
C ARG A 32 -18.79 -5.18 -1.23
N TRP A 33 -19.74 -5.57 -0.38
CA TRP A 33 -19.85 -5.04 0.98
C TRP A 33 -18.59 -5.30 1.83
N LEU A 34 -17.90 -6.43 1.61
CA LEU A 34 -16.67 -6.75 2.33
C LEU A 34 -15.52 -5.84 1.90
N ILE A 35 -15.41 -5.54 0.60
CA ILE A 35 -14.43 -4.58 0.07
C ILE A 35 -14.70 -3.18 0.64
N GLU A 36 -15.96 -2.76 0.70
CA GLU A 36 -16.34 -1.48 1.30
C GLU A 36 -16.02 -1.44 2.80
N LEU A 37 -16.29 -2.51 3.53
CA LEU A 37 -15.91 -2.64 4.95
C LEU A 37 -14.40 -2.53 5.11
N GLY A 38 -13.63 -3.29 4.34
CA GLY A 38 -12.15 -3.20 4.37
C GLY A 38 -11.66 -1.78 4.12
N PHE A 39 -12.24 -1.08 3.15
CA PHE A 39 -11.88 0.31 2.87
C PHE A 39 -12.23 1.25 4.01
N VAL A 40 -13.41 1.13 4.62
CA VAL A 40 -13.82 1.96 5.76
C VAL A 40 -12.87 1.75 6.96
N LEU A 41 -12.51 0.49 7.26
CA LEU A 41 -11.57 0.17 8.33
C LEU A 41 -10.16 0.71 8.02
N PHE A 42 -9.72 0.63 6.77
CA PHE A 42 -8.44 1.18 6.31
C PHE A 42 -8.39 2.72 6.44
N VAL A 43 -9.50 3.41 6.14
CA VAL A 43 -9.62 4.86 6.36
C VAL A 43 -9.63 5.19 7.85
N ALA A 44 -10.34 4.41 8.67
CA ALA A 44 -10.35 4.58 10.12
C ALA A 44 -8.93 4.43 10.69
N GLN A 45 -8.16 3.46 10.22
CA GLN A 45 -6.75 3.31 10.57
C GLN A 45 -5.96 4.59 10.24
N ALA A 46 -6.08 5.09 9.00
CA ALA A 46 -5.39 6.30 8.58
C ALA A 46 -5.66 7.50 9.50
N VAL A 47 -6.91 7.69 9.90
CA VAL A 47 -7.30 8.77 10.80
C VAL A 47 -6.78 8.54 12.23
N CYS A 48 -6.77 7.30 12.71
CA CYS A 48 -6.28 6.97 14.05
C CYS A 48 -4.75 7.01 14.18
N THR A 49 -4.00 7.18 13.08
CA THR A 49 -2.55 7.43 13.13
C THR A 49 -2.20 8.89 13.44
N GLU A 50 -3.18 9.81 13.40
CA GLU A 50 -2.98 11.18 13.83
C GLU A 50 -2.62 11.22 15.33
N ASN A 51 -1.58 11.98 15.67
CA ASN A 51 -0.95 11.95 16.99
C ASN A 51 -1.91 12.21 18.14
N SER A 52 -2.83 13.17 18.01
CA SER A 52 -3.77 13.50 19.08
C SER A 52 -4.78 12.39 19.32
N ILE A 53 -5.27 11.78 18.23
CA ILE A 53 -6.20 10.65 18.27
C ILE A 53 -5.50 9.40 18.82
N ASN A 54 -4.28 9.14 18.36
CA ASN A 54 -3.47 8.02 18.83
C ASN A 54 -3.23 8.12 20.35
N ASN A 55 -2.78 9.27 20.84
CA ASN A 55 -2.56 9.51 22.26
C ASN A 55 -3.83 9.35 23.08
N TRP A 56 -4.98 9.78 22.54
CA TRP A 56 -6.27 9.58 23.19
C TRP A 56 -6.62 8.09 23.30
N ILE A 57 -6.43 7.31 22.23
CA ILE A 57 -6.66 5.85 22.19
C ILE A 57 -5.78 5.15 23.24
N GLU A 58 -4.48 5.48 23.28
CA GLU A 58 -3.52 4.93 24.23
C GLU A 58 -3.91 5.26 25.68
N SER A 59 -4.27 6.50 25.96
CA SER A 59 -4.68 6.91 27.31
C SER A 59 -5.94 6.20 27.82
N HIS A 60 -6.76 5.65 26.94
CA HIS A 60 -7.97 4.88 27.28
C HIS A 60 -7.80 3.37 27.19
N GLY A 61 -6.57 2.86 26.93
CA GLY A 61 -6.30 1.43 26.84
C GLY A 61 -6.98 0.73 25.65
N MET A 62 -7.28 1.48 24.57
CA MET A 62 -7.97 0.97 23.40
C MET A 62 -7.03 0.50 22.27
N GLU A 63 -5.76 0.31 22.54
CA GLU A 63 -4.75 -0.07 21.56
C GLU A 63 -5.03 -1.44 20.90
N ILE A 64 -5.38 -2.44 21.72
CA ILE A 64 -5.66 -3.80 21.22
C ILE A 64 -6.90 -3.82 20.32
N PRO A 65 -8.08 -3.30 20.73
CA PRO A 65 -9.24 -3.22 19.84
C PRO A 65 -8.94 -2.46 18.55
N ARG A 66 -8.23 -1.33 18.63
CA ARG A 66 -7.80 -0.57 17.45
C ARG A 66 -6.99 -1.42 16.50
N THR A 67 -5.95 -2.10 16.99
CA THR A 67 -5.07 -2.89 16.16
C THR A 67 -5.81 -4.05 15.48
N ILE A 68 -6.74 -4.72 16.18
CA ILE A 68 -7.57 -5.77 15.59
C ILE A 68 -8.41 -5.22 14.43
N VAL A 69 -9.02 -4.04 14.60
CA VAL A 69 -9.81 -3.40 13.55
C VAL A 69 -8.95 -3.09 12.32
N PHE A 70 -7.73 -2.60 12.54
CA PHE A 70 -6.79 -2.28 11.46
C PHE A 70 -6.34 -3.52 10.70
N LEU A 71 -5.94 -4.57 11.42
CA LEU A 71 -5.57 -5.85 10.83
C LEU A 71 -6.66 -6.42 9.92
N ILE A 72 -7.92 -6.30 10.31
CA ILE A 72 -9.04 -6.75 9.51
C ILE A 72 -9.16 -5.92 8.22
N GLY A 73 -9.06 -4.60 8.31
CA GLY A 73 -9.15 -3.70 7.16
C GLY A 73 -8.05 -3.95 6.13
N ASP A 74 -6.80 -4.00 6.60
CA ASP A 74 -5.62 -4.26 5.77
C ASP A 74 -5.69 -5.64 5.11
N PHE A 75 -6.03 -6.67 5.91
CA PHE A 75 -6.15 -8.03 5.41
C PHE A 75 -7.19 -8.14 4.29
N ILE A 76 -8.38 -7.55 4.46
CA ILE A 76 -9.42 -7.60 3.44
C ILE A 76 -8.93 -7.00 2.12
N LEU A 77 -8.33 -5.81 2.16
CA LEU A 77 -7.89 -5.13 0.94
C LEU A 77 -6.69 -5.83 0.29
N TYR A 78 -5.67 -6.19 1.07
CA TYR A 78 -4.46 -6.84 0.55
C TYR A 78 -4.74 -8.25 0.05
N TYR A 79 -5.55 -9.02 0.77
CA TYR A 79 -5.99 -10.34 0.34
C TYR A 79 -6.82 -10.27 -0.96
N GLY A 80 -7.73 -9.29 -1.03
CA GLY A 80 -8.49 -9.04 -2.26
C GLY A 80 -7.60 -8.73 -3.45
N MET A 81 -6.60 -7.86 -3.28
CA MET A 81 -5.60 -7.57 -4.32
C MET A 81 -4.79 -8.81 -4.69
N MET A 82 -4.35 -9.58 -3.70
CA MET A 82 -3.59 -10.81 -3.94
C MET A 82 -4.39 -11.82 -4.77
N VAL A 83 -5.64 -12.08 -4.39
CA VAL A 83 -6.51 -13.03 -5.12
C VAL A 83 -6.82 -12.52 -6.52
N GLY A 84 -7.21 -11.24 -6.64
CA GLY A 84 -7.54 -10.63 -7.92
C GLY A 84 -6.34 -10.55 -8.88
N MET A 85 -5.11 -10.46 -8.37
CA MET A 85 -3.89 -10.47 -9.19
C MET A 85 -3.34 -11.87 -9.48
N LYS A 86 -3.84 -12.92 -8.83
CA LYS A 86 -3.38 -14.30 -9.03
C LYS A 86 -3.38 -14.76 -10.49
N PRO A 87 -4.42 -14.46 -11.32
CA PRO A 87 -4.44 -14.83 -12.72
C PRO A 87 -3.41 -14.08 -13.57
N LEU A 88 -2.90 -12.95 -13.09
CA LEU A 88 -2.05 -12.05 -13.88
C LEU A 88 -0.60 -12.50 -13.90
N ARG A 89 0.01 -12.75 -12.73
CA ARG A 89 1.38 -13.27 -12.59
C ARG A 89 1.64 -13.85 -11.21
N ARG A 90 2.23 -15.03 -11.11
CA ARG A 90 2.58 -15.68 -9.85
C ARG A 90 3.48 -14.86 -8.91
N PRO A 91 4.54 -14.15 -9.39
CA PRO A 91 5.38 -13.36 -8.50
C PRO A 91 4.63 -12.34 -7.65
N PHE A 92 3.58 -11.71 -8.20
CA PHE A 92 2.78 -10.75 -7.47
C PHE A 92 2.01 -11.38 -6.30
N THR A 93 1.49 -12.59 -6.47
CA THR A 93 0.82 -13.32 -5.38
C THR A 93 1.77 -13.55 -4.20
N THR A 94 3.01 -13.98 -4.48
CA THR A 94 4.02 -14.18 -3.43
C THR A 94 4.40 -12.87 -2.74
N LEU A 95 4.60 -11.78 -3.50
CA LEU A 95 4.92 -10.47 -2.95
C LEU A 95 3.77 -9.92 -2.08
N TRP A 96 2.51 -10.11 -2.49
CA TRP A 96 1.35 -9.76 -1.67
C TRP A 96 1.29 -10.58 -0.38
N TRP A 97 1.59 -11.88 -0.42
CA TRP A 97 1.67 -12.70 0.80
C TRP A 97 2.76 -12.21 1.75
N ILE A 98 3.95 -11.92 1.24
CA ILE A 98 5.05 -11.37 2.04
C ILE A 98 4.59 -10.07 2.71
N LEU A 99 3.96 -9.18 1.96
CA LEU A 99 3.45 -7.92 2.47
C LEU A 99 2.40 -8.13 3.56
N ILE A 100 1.40 -8.99 3.34
CA ILE A 100 0.37 -9.32 4.34
C ILE A 100 1.02 -9.84 5.63
N VAL A 101 1.94 -10.77 5.51
CA VAL A 101 2.60 -11.36 6.69
C VAL A 101 3.43 -10.32 7.45
N LEU A 102 4.18 -9.47 6.75
CA LEU A 102 4.98 -8.44 7.38
C LEU A 102 4.12 -7.37 8.05
N ASP A 103 3.04 -6.96 7.40
CA ASP A 103 2.11 -5.98 7.93
C ASP A 103 1.39 -6.50 9.17
N MET A 104 0.86 -7.74 9.10
CA MET A 104 0.23 -8.41 10.24
C MET A 104 1.21 -8.59 11.40
N ALA A 105 2.42 -9.08 11.13
CA ALA A 105 3.46 -9.25 12.14
C ALA A 105 3.85 -7.91 12.78
N GLY A 106 4.03 -6.85 11.99
CA GLY A 106 4.35 -5.51 12.48
C GLY A 106 3.29 -4.97 13.44
N ASN A 107 2.02 -5.08 13.07
CA ASN A 107 0.92 -4.64 13.92
C ASN A 107 0.78 -5.46 15.21
N ILE A 108 0.98 -6.78 15.15
CA ILE A 108 0.90 -7.66 16.33
C ILE A 108 2.07 -7.40 17.28
N THR A 109 3.29 -7.28 16.77
CA THR A 109 4.49 -7.06 17.60
C THR A 109 4.52 -5.65 18.20
N PHE A 110 3.89 -4.67 17.57
CA PHE A 110 3.73 -3.35 18.14
C PHE A 110 2.96 -3.37 19.47
N ILE A 111 1.96 -4.26 19.59
CA ILE A 111 1.24 -4.46 20.86
C ILE A 111 2.11 -5.20 21.89
N ALA A 112 2.98 -6.11 21.44
CA ALA A 112 3.59 -7.09 22.32
C ALA A 112 4.87 -6.62 23.05
N SER A 113 5.66 -5.69 22.49
CA SER A 113 6.87 -5.15 23.14
C SER A 113 7.65 -4.10 22.33
N ASP A 114 8.45 -3.30 23.02
CA ASP A 114 9.48 -2.38 22.52
C ASP A 114 10.73 -3.08 21.96
N SER A 115 10.59 -4.18 21.26
CA SER A 115 11.73 -5.02 20.91
C SER A 115 12.37 -4.62 19.59
N ILE A 116 13.62 -5.05 19.39
CA ILE A 116 14.36 -5.03 18.12
C ILE A 116 13.51 -5.60 16.98
N ILE A 117 12.60 -6.52 17.25
CA ILE A 117 11.68 -7.12 16.29
C ILE A 117 10.78 -6.03 15.65
N ASN A 118 10.26 -5.09 16.45
CA ASN A 118 9.45 -3.98 15.92
C ASN A 118 10.24 -3.10 14.96
N LEU A 119 11.49 -2.80 15.28
CA LEU A 119 12.38 -2.03 14.40
C LEU A 119 12.65 -2.77 13.08
N VAL A 120 12.92 -4.07 13.16
CA VAL A 120 13.16 -4.90 11.96
C VAL A 120 11.92 -4.94 11.07
N LEU A 121 10.73 -5.13 11.65
CA LEU A 121 9.48 -5.16 10.90
C LEU A 121 9.09 -3.78 10.35
N ALA A 122 9.35 -2.72 11.09
CA ALA A 122 9.17 -1.35 10.60
C ALA A 122 10.02 -1.01 9.38
N ILE A 123 11.18 -1.65 9.22
CA ILE A 123 12.03 -1.52 8.04
C ILE A 123 11.61 -2.51 6.93
N ALA A 124 11.28 -3.75 7.30
CA ALA A 124 10.95 -4.81 6.35
C ALA A 124 9.64 -4.53 5.60
N ASN A 125 8.67 -3.92 6.26
CA ASN A 125 7.37 -3.60 5.67
C ASN A 125 7.51 -2.63 4.46
N PRO A 126 8.14 -1.46 4.57
CA PRO A 126 8.42 -0.59 3.43
C PRO A 126 9.23 -1.26 2.32
N LEU A 127 10.19 -2.11 2.68
CA LEU A 127 10.98 -2.87 1.71
C LEU A 127 10.14 -3.86 0.88
N ALA A 128 9.01 -4.32 1.40
CA ALA A 128 8.06 -5.14 0.64
C ALA A 128 7.10 -4.30 -0.21
N PHE A 129 6.62 -3.18 0.34
CA PHE A 129 5.71 -2.26 -0.35
C PHE A 129 6.33 -1.62 -1.59
N LEU A 130 7.54 -1.11 -1.48
CA LEU A 130 8.19 -0.37 -2.58
C LEU A 130 8.41 -1.23 -3.83
N PRO A 131 9.04 -2.42 -3.78
CA PRO A 131 9.23 -3.26 -4.96
C PRO A 131 7.90 -3.70 -5.58
N LEU A 132 6.90 -4.05 -4.75
CA LEU A 132 5.58 -4.44 -5.22
C LEU A 132 4.88 -3.27 -5.92
N GLY A 133 4.88 -2.09 -5.31
CA GLY A 133 4.31 -0.87 -5.87
C GLY A 133 4.95 -0.47 -7.19
N PHE A 134 6.28 -0.44 -7.26
CA PHE A 134 7.01 -0.18 -8.50
C PHE A 134 6.72 -1.21 -9.58
N ALA A 135 6.68 -2.50 -9.23
CA ALA A 135 6.39 -3.56 -10.17
C ALA A 135 4.97 -3.43 -10.75
N ILE A 136 3.96 -3.15 -9.91
CA ILE A 136 2.59 -2.92 -10.36
C ILE A 136 2.53 -1.68 -11.27
N ALA A 137 3.13 -0.56 -10.86
CA ALA A 137 3.14 0.67 -11.64
C ALA A 137 3.86 0.53 -12.99
N PHE A 138 4.88 -0.31 -13.08
CA PHE A 138 5.66 -0.53 -14.29
C PHE A 138 5.00 -1.49 -15.28
N PHE A 139 4.46 -2.62 -14.79
CA PHE A 139 3.94 -3.69 -15.65
C PHE A 139 2.50 -3.47 -16.09
N TYR A 140 1.71 -2.67 -15.37
CA TYR A 140 0.30 -2.47 -15.66
C TYR A 140 -0.02 -1.04 -16.06
N ARG A 141 -1.19 -0.88 -16.72
CA ARG A 141 -1.79 0.40 -17.08
C ARG A 141 -3.24 0.42 -16.58
N GLY A 142 -3.88 1.59 -16.65
CA GLY A 142 -5.23 1.78 -16.13
C GLY A 142 -5.26 1.95 -14.61
N TRP A 143 -6.36 1.59 -13.98
CA TRP A 143 -6.52 1.78 -12.54
C TRP A 143 -5.54 0.96 -11.69
N LEU A 144 -5.14 -0.24 -12.18
CA LEU A 144 -4.17 -1.05 -11.46
C LEU A 144 -2.80 -0.37 -11.38
N GLN A 145 -2.41 0.41 -12.40
CA GLN A 145 -1.19 1.22 -12.33
C GLN A 145 -1.23 2.23 -11.18
N TRP A 146 -2.40 2.87 -10.99
CA TRP A 146 -2.57 3.83 -9.91
C TRP A 146 -2.46 3.19 -8.52
N VAL A 147 -2.87 1.94 -8.34
CA VAL A 147 -2.60 1.19 -7.10
C VAL A 147 -1.11 1.14 -6.83
N GLY A 148 -0.29 0.80 -7.82
CA GLY A 148 1.18 0.77 -7.65
C GLY A 148 1.78 2.15 -7.35
N ILE A 149 1.37 3.19 -8.07
CA ILE A 149 1.84 4.56 -7.87
C ILE A 149 1.47 5.06 -6.47
N LEU A 150 0.22 4.88 -6.05
CA LEU A 150 -0.26 5.34 -4.75
C LEU A 150 0.29 4.51 -3.60
N MET A 151 0.61 3.23 -3.84
CA MET A 151 1.32 2.37 -2.90
C MET A 151 2.73 2.90 -2.61
N VAL A 152 3.48 3.29 -3.64
CA VAL A 152 4.79 3.94 -3.48
C VAL A 152 4.63 5.30 -2.81
N GLY A 153 3.64 6.09 -3.25
CA GLY A 153 3.32 7.40 -2.66
C GLY A 153 3.01 7.29 -1.17
N TYR A 154 2.21 6.33 -0.77
CA TYR A 154 1.89 6.05 0.63
C TYR A 154 3.16 5.78 1.45
N MET A 155 4.08 4.94 0.96
CA MET A 155 5.34 4.69 1.66
C MET A 155 6.23 5.94 1.77
N VAL A 156 6.27 6.76 0.72
CA VAL A 156 6.99 8.03 0.75
C VAL A 156 6.39 8.99 1.79
N THR A 157 5.06 9.12 1.82
CA THR A 157 4.38 10.02 2.77
C THR A 157 4.45 9.54 4.22
N MET A 158 4.47 8.23 4.45
CA MET A 158 4.50 7.67 5.82
C MET A 158 5.90 7.61 6.42
N ILE A 159 6.94 7.52 5.61
CA ILE A 159 8.30 7.29 6.11
C ILE A 159 9.24 8.44 5.76
N ILE A 160 9.34 8.77 4.47
CA ILE A 160 10.35 9.73 3.98
C ILE A 160 9.96 11.15 4.36
N LEU A 161 8.72 11.53 4.10
CA LEU A 161 8.26 12.89 4.39
C LEU A 161 8.30 13.25 5.88
N PRO A 162 7.86 12.41 6.84
CA PRO A 162 8.00 12.74 8.25
C PRO A 162 9.45 12.98 8.64
N ILE A 163 10.37 12.11 8.24
CA ILE A 163 11.80 12.27 8.57
C ILE A 163 12.37 13.57 8.00
N MET A 164 11.97 13.96 6.80
CA MET A 164 12.48 15.15 6.12
C MET A 164 11.79 16.44 6.55
N LEU A 165 10.50 16.40 6.85
CA LEU A 165 9.69 17.60 7.00
C LEU A 165 9.38 17.98 8.45
N TYR A 166 9.43 17.07 9.42
CA TYR A 166 9.20 17.41 10.83
C TYR A 166 10.07 18.56 11.35
N PRO A 167 11.34 18.74 10.92
CA PRO A 167 12.13 19.88 11.33
C PRO A 167 11.64 21.22 10.77
N PHE A 168 10.84 21.20 9.69
CA PHE A 168 10.48 22.40 8.91
C PHE A 168 8.98 22.70 8.89
N LEU A 169 8.13 21.71 9.13
CA LEU A 169 6.67 21.85 9.06
C LEU A 169 6.00 21.46 10.37
N PRO A 170 4.85 22.05 10.69
CA PRO A 170 4.02 21.61 11.80
C PRO A 170 3.68 20.12 11.67
N VAL A 171 3.80 19.37 12.78
CA VAL A 171 3.49 17.92 12.84
C VAL A 171 2.13 17.61 12.24
N LEU A 172 1.10 18.39 12.58
CA LEU A 172 -0.26 18.22 12.05
C LEU A 172 -0.31 18.25 10.51
N LEU A 173 0.47 19.10 9.85
CA LEU A 173 0.48 19.17 8.38
C LEU A 173 1.11 17.92 7.77
N VAL A 174 2.17 17.41 8.39
CA VAL A 174 2.82 16.18 7.95
C VAL A 174 1.90 14.98 8.13
N ASP A 175 1.18 14.92 9.26
CA ASP A 175 0.19 13.86 9.54
C ASP A 175 -0.97 13.89 8.53
N ILE A 176 -1.48 15.09 8.19
CA ILE A 176 -2.54 15.22 7.16
C ILE A 176 -2.07 14.68 5.81
N ILE A 177 -0.83 14.96 5.41
CA ILE A 177 -0.26 14.45 4.14
C ILE A 177 -0.15 12.93 4.18
N ALA A 178 0.32 12.35 5.28
CA ALA A 178 0.44 10.92 5.48
C ALA A 178 -0.93 10.23 5.42
N ILE A 179 -1.92 10.74 6.15
CA ILE A 179 -3.30 10.27 6.14
C ILE A 179 -3.90 10.33 4.74
N ALA A 180 -3.71 11.43 4.02
CA ALA A 180 -4.21 11.57 2.66
C ALA A 180 -3.57 10.54 1.71
N GLY A 181 -2.26 10.28 1.84
CA GLY A 181 -1.56 9.25 1.08
C GLY A 181 -2.11 7.85 1.33
N GLN A 182 -2.36 7.51 2.59
CA GLN A 182 -2.96 6.23 2.98
C GLN A 182 -4.38 6.07 2.44
N ILE A 183 -5.22 7.09 2.61
CA ILE A 183 -6.60 7.07 2.09
C ILE A 183 -6.63 6.93 0.56
N ALA A 184 -5.76 7.66 -0.15
CA ALA A 184 -5.66 7.58 -1.60
C ALA A 184 -5.24 6.17 -2.07
N PHE A 185 -4.31 5.53 -1.36
CA PHE A 185 -3.90 4.16 -1.64
C PHE A 185 -5.06 3.18 -1.39
N GLY A 186 -5.73 3.23 -0.24
CA GLY A 186 -6.90 2.41 0.07
C GLY A 186 -8.03 2.59 -0.95
N TRP A 187 -8.31 3.84 -1.33
CA TRP A 187 -9.31 4.15 -2.35
C TRP A 187 -8.96 3.55 -3.71
N SER A 188 -7.69 3.55 -4.10
CA SER A 188 -7.26 2.95 -5.36
C SER A 188 -7.48 1.44 -5.38
N MET A 189 -7.17 0.73 -4.29
CA MET A 189 -7.47 -0.70 -4.15
C MET A 189 -8.97 -0.97 -4.23
N ARG A 190 -9.78 -0.26 -3.44
CA ARG A 190 -11.25 -0.35 -3.50
C ARG A 190 -11.79 -0.11 -4.91
N ARG A 191 -11.20 0.82 -5.66
CA ARG A 191 -11.62 1.14 -7.03
C ARG A 191 -11.34 0.03 -8.02
N VAL A 192 -10.25 -0.69 -7.83
CA VAL A 192 -9.82 -1.78 -8.72
C VAL A 192 -10.51 -3.10 -8.39
N LEU A 193 -10.77 -3.37 -7.12
CA LEU A 193 -11.43 -4.61 -6.66
C LEU A 193 -12.90 -4.69 -7.08
N VAL A 194 -13.31 -5.86 -7.57
CA VAL A 194 -14.69 -6.24 -7.87
C VAL A 194 -14.97 -7.63 -7.35
#